data_bca6b79c0146e12410f6fdfeca94d7a8
#
_entry.id   bca6b79c0146e12410f6fdfeca94d7a8
#
_cell.length_a   1.000
_cell.length_b   1.000
_cell.length_c   1.000
_cell.angle_alpha   90.00
_cell.angle_beta   90.00
_cell.angle_gamma   90.00
#
_symmetry.space_group_name_H-M   'P 1'
#
loop_
_entity.id
_entity.type
_entity.pdbx_description
1 polymer ?
#
loop_
_entity_poly.entity_id
_entity_poly.type
_entity_poly.pdbx_seq_one_letter_code
_entity_poly.pdbx_strand_id
1 'polypeptide(L)'
;MAGGIPAIVTPEVLQWARGLDGITIDEIAQKLNVNAAKVSAWENENEHPSLTQAKKLAKQYRVLFAVFYLPDVPKRAKRLEKIDYRTFGNWGFPEMSRELRWFLRDIEDRRDIMIDLYGEAEILPTAFTLSISPDTSEERFAEQVRNFLSLTDAVQIKFRKPEAALSYCISKLEEQDFLIFQAAKVQPEEMRGLSVAYDTFPIIALNRKDEPSARLFTLLHELVHIMTRTSGICNDMSQDSCQAEKNRIVLQQDCRISPGSNCSIEKQQKLLPDTAIWD
;
A
#
# COMPACT_ATOMS: atom_id res chain seq x y z
N MET A 1 16.36 43.95 -0.26
CA MET A 1 15.77 42.58 -0.24
C MET A 1 15.97 42.06 1.16
N ALA A 2 14.89 41.88 1.93
CA ALA A 2 14.97 41.39 3.31
C ALA A 2 15.35 39.88 3.22
N GLY A 3 16.63 39.60 3.48
CA GLY A 3 17.11 38.26 3.66
C GLY A 3 16.39 37.62 4.86
N GLY A 4 15.52 36.64 4.65
CA GLY A 4 14.90 35.90 5.74
C GLY A 4 15.97 35.21 6.59
N ILE A 5 15.65 34.88 7.85
CA ILE A 5 16.55 34.14 8.76
C ILE A 5 16.98 32.85 8.06
N PRO A 6 18.29 32.58 7.93
CA PRO A 6 18.80 31.39 7.31
C PRO A 6 18.45 30.16 8.17
N ALA A 7 18.02 29.08 7.53
CA ALA A 7 17.82 27.76 8.16
C ALA A 7 19.09 26.92 7.91
N ILE A 8 19.86 26.67 8.96
CA ILE A 8 21.08 25.86 8.88
C ILE A 8 20.63 24.38 8.82
N VAL A 9 20.28 23.93 7.64
CA VAL A 9 19.83 22.55 7.37
C VAL A 9 21.01 21.70 6.93
N THR A 10 20.94 20.39 7.16
CA THR A 10 21.95 19.42 6.72
C THR A 10 21.74 19.10 5.24
N PRO A 11 22.69 19.42 4.35
CA PRO A 11 22.53 19.28 2.90
C PRO A 11 22.22 17.87 2.44
N GLU A 12 22.88 16.85 3.00
CA GLU A 12 22.66 15.45 2.69
C GLU A 12 21.23 15.01 3.04
N VAL A 13 20.68 15.51 4.16
CA VAL A 13 19.30 15.24 4.57
C VAL A 13 18.32 15.95 3.64
N LEU A 14 18.67 17.15 3.16
CA LEU A 14 17.86 17.89 2.21
C LEU A 14 17.79 17.17 0.86
N GLN A 15 18.94 16.73 0.35
CA GLN A 15 19.07 15.97 -0.90
C GLN A 15 18.34 14.63 -0.81
N TRP A 16 18.53 13.89 0.29
CA TRP A 16 17.81 12.65 0.58
C TRP A 16 16.29 12.88 0.58
N ALA A 17 15.80 13.87 1.29
CA ALA A 17 14.36 14.17 1.38
C ALA A 17 13.74 14.49 0.02
N ARG A 18 14.46 15.18 -0.86
CA ARG A 18 14.04 15.40 -2.26
C ARG A 18 13.97 14.10 -3.04
N GLY A 19 14.98 13.24 -2.85
CA GLY A 19 15.08 11.93 -3.52
C GLY A 19 13.96 10.95 -3.17
N LEU A 20 13.35 11.07 -1.97
CA LEU A 20 12.28 10.17 -1.50
C LEU A 20 11.11 10.06 -2.49
N ASP A 21 10.71 11.18 -3.07
CA ASP A 21 9.60 11.24 -4.03
C ASP A 21 10.09 11.44 -5.48
N GLY A 22 11.41 11.33 -5.73
CA GLY A 22 12.02 11.53 -7.05
C GLY A 22 11.80 12.94 -7.61
N ILE A 23 11.70 13.96 -6.75
CA ILE A 23 11.53 15.35 -7.17
C ILE A 23 12.85 15.86 -7.78
N THR A 24 12.79 16.42 -8.99
CA THR A 24 13.96 17.03 -9.61
C THR A 24 14.26 18.42 -9.02
N ILE A 25 15.51 18.87 -9.17
CA ILE A 25 15.91 20.22 -8.74
C ILE A 25 15.08 21.29 -9.45
N ASP A 26 14.81 21.10 -10.74
CA ASP A 26 14.03 22.04 -11.56
C ASP A 26 12.57 22.13 -11.09
N GLU A 27 11.93 20.99 -10.78
CA GLU A 27 10.56 20.97 -10.26
C GLU A 27 10.44 21.72 -8.92
N ILE A 28 11.38 21.51 -8.00
CA ILE A 28 11.30 22.20 -6.71
C ILE A 28 11.67 23.68 -6.82
N ALA A 29 12.60 24.02 -7.69
CA ALA A 29 12.96 25.41 -7.99
C ALA A 29 11.73 26.17 -8.53
N GLN A 30 11.00 25.56 -9.47
CA GLN A 30 9.76 26.13 -10.01
C GLN A 30 8.70 26.30 -8.92
N LYS A 31 8.47 25.28 -8.08
CA LYS A 31 7.48 25.34 -6.97
C LYS A 31 7.80 26.39 -5.92
N LEU A 32 9.07 26.66 -5.67
CA LEU A 32 9.51 27.68 -4.73
C LEU A 32 9.69 29.05 -5.38
N ASN A 33 9.59 29.14 -6.71
CA ASN A 33 9.90 30.34 -7.50
C ASN A 33 11.34 30.86 -7.24
N VAL A 34 12.30 29.94 -7.34
CA VAL A 34 13.72 30.22 -7.22
C VAL A 34 14.50 29.63 -8.40
N ASN A 35 15.77 30.03 -8.58
CA ASN A 35 16.62 29.43 -9.59
C ASN A 35 17.06 28.01 -9.16
N ALA A 36 17.13 27.04 -10.10
CA ALA A 36 17.63 25.69 -9.87
C ALA A 36 19.02 25.67 -9.25
N ALA A 37 19.93 26.58 -9.70
CA ALA A 37 21.25 26.74 -9.12
C ALA A 37 21.21 27.05 -7.61
N LYS A 38 20.17 27.75 -7.14
CA LYS A 38 20.00 28.07 -5.71
C LYS A 38 19.61 26.83 -4.89
N VAL A 39 18.74 25.98 -5.43
CA VAL A 39 18.39 24.69 -4.79
C VAL A 39 19.63 23.81 -4.72
N SER A 40 20.39 23.72 -5.81
CA SER A 40 21.66 22.99 -5.84
C SER A 40 22.67 23.54 -4.82
N ALA A 41 22.75 24.87 -4.65
CA ALA A 41 23.64 25.49 -3.66
C ALA A 41 23.24 25.11 -2.22
N TRP A 42 21.94 24.94 -1.92
CA TRP A 42 21.47 24.49 -0.60
C TRP A 42 21.82 23.03 -0.32
N GLU A 43 21.88 22.19 -1.36
CA GLU A 43 22.22 20.76 -1.27
C GLU A 43 23.74 20.51 -1.27
N ASN A 44 24.58 21.54 -1.52
CA ASN A 44 26.03 21.44 -1.58
C ASN A 44 26.76 22.38 -0.57
N GLU A 45 26.08 22.77 0.51
CA GLU A 45 26.64 23.66 1.59
C GLU A 45 27.09 25.06 1.16
N ASN A 46 26.83 25.47 -0.09
CA ASN A 46 27.27 26.77 -0.58
C ASN A 46 26.39 27.93 -0.09
N GLU A 47 25.10 27.61 0.18
CA GLU A 47 24.12 28.58 0.70
C GLU A 47 23.13 27.84 1.63
N HIS A 48 22.40 28.62 2.43
CA HIS A 48 21.30 28.09 3.23
C HIS A 48 19.96 28.63 2.74
N PRO A 49 18.89 27.81 2.71
CA PRO A 49 17.54 28.32 2.47
C PRO A 49 17.13 29.24 3.63
N SER A 50 16.25 30.21 3.39
CA SER A 50 15.59 30.89 4.49
C SER A 50 14.64 29.93 5.24
N LEU A 51 14.32 30.26 6.49
CA LEU A 51 13.39 29.45 7.31
C LEU A 51 12.05 29.21 6.61
N THR A 52 11.55 30.23 5.89
CA THR A 52 10.31 30.12 5.11
C THR A 52 10.47 29.15 3.93
N GLN A 53 11.61 29.17 3.24
CA GLN A 53 11.91 28.26 2.14
C GLN A 53 12.08 26.84 2.65
N ALA A 54 12.81 26.62 3.75
CA ALA A 54 13.00 25.32 4.35
C ALA A 54 11.67 24.70 4.82
N LYS A 55 10.76 25.49 5.41
CA LYS A 55 9.38 25.02 5.73
C LYS A 55 8.58 24.64 4.48
N LYS A 56 8.72 25.39 3.39
CA LYS A 56 8.07 25.04 2.12
C LYS A 56 8.67 23.76 1.53
N LEU A 57 10.01 23.58 1.60
CA LEU A 57 10.69 22.36 1.18
C LEU A 57 10.18 21.15 1.98
N ALA A 58 10.10 21.24 3.31
CA ALA A 58 9.58 20.17 4.17
C ALA A 58 8.16 19.76 3.75
N LYS A 59 7.29 20.75 3.44
CA LYS A 59 5.94 20.47 2.93
C LYS A 59 5.94 19.80 1.54
N GLN A 60 6.83 20.22 0.64
CA GLN A 60 6.92 19.62 -0.70
C GLN A 60 7.51 18.20 -0.68
N TYR A 61 8.49 17.96 0.19
CA TYR A 61 9.13 16.65 0.38
C TYR A 61 8.35 15.73 1.34
N ARG A 62 7.25 16.24 1.95
CA ARG A 62 6.41 15.49 2.89
C ARG A 62 7.21 14.89 4.04
N VAL A 63 8.14 15.66 4.58
CA VAL A 63 8.92 15.32 5.78
C VAL A 63 8.66 16.35 6.87
N LEU A 64 8.87 15.95 8.12
CA LEU A 64 8.80 16.90 9.23
C LEU A 64 9.94 17.91 9.09
N PHE A 65 9.64 19.18 9.30
CA PHE A 65 10.64 20.26 9.18
C PHE A 65 11.88 20.02 10.06
N ALA A 66 11.68 19.46 11.26
CA ALA A 66 12.77 19.14 12.19
C ALA A 66 13.77 18.13 11.62
N VAL A 67 13.36 17.26 10.68
CA VAL A 67 14.22 16.26 10.06
C VAL A 67 15.41 16.90 9.33
N PHE A 68 15.25 18.09 8.77
CA PHE A 68 16.35 18.81 8.09
C PHE A 68 17.52 19.22 9.00
N TYR A 69 17.31 19.17 10.31
CA TYR A 69 18.33 19.49 11.32
C TYR A 69 19.01 18.25 11.92
N LEU A 70 18.68 17.07 11.44
CA LEU A 70 19.39 15.86 11.84
C LEU A 70 20.82 15.89 11.28
N PRO A 71 21.81 15.41 12.03
CA PRO A 71 23.20 15.40 11.58
C PRO A 71 23.41 14.44 10.39
N ASP A 72 22.61 13.40 10.29
CA ASP A 72 22.70 12.35 9.27
C ASP A 72 21.31 12.00 8.72
N VAL A 73 21.30 11.38 7.54
CA VAL A 73 20.09 10.80 6.96
C VAL A 73 19.48 9.76 7.93
N PRO A 74 18.18 9.84 8.24
CA PRO A 74 17.53 8.94 9.18
C PRO A 74 17.79 7.47 8.84
N LYS A 75 18.18 6.66 9.83
CA LYS A 75 18.47 5.22 9.64
C LYS A 75 17.25 4.43 9.11
N ARG A 76 16.04 4.90 9.43
CA ARG A 76 14.77 4.36 8.88
C ARG A 76 14.71 4.48 7.35
N ALA A 77 15.25 5.56 6.80
CA ALA A 77 15.31 5.76 5.35
C ALA A 77 16.10 4.65 4.61
N LYS A 78 17.14 4.10 5.27
CA LYS A 78 17.93 2.99 4.73
C LYS A 78 17.19 1.65 4.72
N ARG A 79 16.05 1.52 5.43
CA ARG A 79 15.19 0.32 5.38
C ARG A 79 14.29 0.29 4.15
N LEU A 80 13.89 1.45 3.63
CA LEU A 80 13.08 1.55 2.40
C LEU A 80 13.84 1.01 1.17
N GLU A 81 15.18 1.01 1.20
CA GLU A 81 16.00 0.36 0.18
C GLU A 81 15.91 -1.18 0.23
N LYS A 82 15.34 -1.76 1.32
CA LYS A 82 15.21 -3.22 1.50
C LYS A 82 13.88 -3.80 1.04
N ILE A 83 12.83 -2.97 0.87
CA ILE A 83 11.68 -3.41 0.11
C ILE A 83 12.16 -3.50 -1.33
N ASP A 84 12.31 -4.72 -1.81
CA ASP A 84 12.79 -4.95 -3.17
C ASP A 84 11.74 -4.44 -4.16
N TYR A 85 11.78 -3.13 -4.41
CA TYR A 85 10.97 -2.48 -5.45
C TYR A 85 11.23 -3.11 -6.84
N ARG A 86 12.27 -3.96 -6.97
CA ARG A 86 12.55 -4.72 -8.19
C ARG A 86 11.50 -5.80 -8.44
N THR A 87 10.86 -6.30 -7.39
CA THR A 87 9.69 -7.18 -7.54
C THR A 87 8.54 -6.42 -8.23
N PHE A 88 8.49 -5.11 -8.06
CA PHE A 88 7.56 -4.21 -8.73
C PHE A 88 8.02 -3.83 -10.15
N GLY A 89 9.31 -3.97 -10.47
CA GLY A 89 9.92 -3.51 -11.73
C GLY A 89 9.96 -4.52 -12.87
N ASN A 90 9.67 -5.80 -12.62
CA ASN A 90 9.71 -6.85 -13.66
C ASN A 90 8.55 -6.76 -14.68
N TRP A 91 7.61 -5.84 -14.48
CA TRP A 91 6.40 -5.68 -15.30
C TRP A 91 6.46 -4.50 -16.28
N GLY A 92 7.64 -3.89 -16.50
CA GLY A 92 7.78 -2.81 -17.48
C GLY A 92 6.98 -1.54 -17.15
N PHE A 93 6.67 -1.30 -15.87
CA PHE A 93 5.96 -0.10 -15.47
C PHE A 93 6.82 1.15 -15.68
N PRO A 94 6.24 2.22 -16.23
CA PRO A 94 6.83 3.54 -16.13
C PRO A 94 7.06 3.87 -14.64
N GLU A 95 8.02 4.73 -14.36
CA GLU A 95 8.37 5.14 -13.00
C GLU A 95 7.14 5.30 -12.09
N MET A 96 7.17 4.66 -10.91
CA MET A 96 6.08 4.80 -9.92
C MET A 96 5.69 6.26 -9.72
N SER A 97 4.40 6.54 -9.62
CA SER A 97 3.91 7.87 -9.31
C SER A 97 4.42 8.34 -7.94
N ARG A 98 4.47 9.65 -7.75
CA ARG A 98 4.80 10.24 -6.46
C ARG A 98 3.80 9.84 -5.37
N GLU A 99 2.53 9.71 -5.74
CA GLU A 99 1.43 9.32 -4.86
C GLU A 99 1.63 7.90 -4.33
N LEU A 100 2.02 6.96 -5.20
CA LEU A 100 2.29 5.59 -4.80
C LEU A 100 3.55 5.50 -3.92
N ARG A 101 4.67 6.13 -4.31
CA ARG A 101 5.89 6.16 -3.48
C ARG A 101 5.63 6.71 -2.08
N TRP A 102 4.87 7.82 -2.00
CA TRP A 102 4.50 8.39 -0.72
C TRP A 102 3.61 7.45 0.09
N PHE A 103 2.62 6.81 -0.55
CA PHE A 103 1.72 5.87 0.11
C PHE A 103 2.48 4.66 0.69
N LEU A 104 3.40 4.08 -0.10
CA LEU A 104 4.22 2.95 0.36
C LEU A 104 5.07 3.34 1.58
N ARG A 105 5.67 4.52 1.56
CA ARG A 105 6.43 5.03 2.71
C ARG A 105 5.54 5.27 3.94
N ASP A 106 4.36 5.85 3.75
CA ASP A 106 3.42 6.13 4.85
C ASP A 106 2.95 4.84 5.55
N ILE A 107 2.66 3.78 4.80
CA ILE A 107 2.23 2.51 5.40
C ILE A 107 3.36 1.80 6.18
N GLU A 108 4.59 1.88 5.69
CA GLU A 108 5.76 1.36 6.40
C GLU A 108 6.05 2.14 7.69
N ASP A 109 6.03 3.47 7.63
CA ASP A 109 6.20 4.33 8.79
C ASP A 109 5.13 4.03 9.87
N ARG A 110 3.88 3.82 9.45
CA ARG A 110 2.79 3.45 10.37
C ARG A 110 2.99 2.07 10.99
N ARG A 111 3.49 1.11 10.21
CA ARG A 111 3.83 -0.21 10.76
C ARG A 111 4.93 -0.10 11.81
N ASP A 112 5.98 0.67 11.54
CA ASP A 112 7.07 0.89 12.50
C ASP A 112 6.55 1.55 13.79
N ILE A 113 5.64 2.54 13.66
CA ILE A 113 4.97 3.16 14.81
C ILE A 113 4.20 2.11 15.63
N MET A 114 3.47 1.19 14.96
CA MET A 114 2.75 0.12 15.68
C MET A 114 3.70 -0.80 16.43
N ILE A 115 4.83 -1.18 15.82
CA ILE A 115 5.86 -1.99 16.50
C ILE A 115 6.40 -1.26 17.74
N ASP A 116 6.72 0.03 17.62
CA ASP A 116 7.22 0.84 18.72
C ASP A 116 6.17 0.95 19.84
N LEU A 117 4.90 1.22 19.52
CA LEU A 117 3.80 1.34 20.48
C LEU A 117 3.55 0.03 21.25
N TYR A 118 3.55 -1.11 20.55
CA TYR A 118 3.41 -2.41 21.19
C TYR A 118 4.60 -2.72 22.10
N GLY A 119 5.82 -2.35 21.67
CA GLY A 119 7.03 -2.46 22.50
C GLY A 119 6.97 -1.59 23.74
N GLU A 120 6.52 -0.34 23.65
CA GLU A 120 6.36 0.57 24.78
C GLU A 120 5.26 0.11 25.76
N ALA A 121 4.19 -0.50 25.23
CA ALA A 121 3.10 -1.04 26.02
C ALA A 121 3.39 -2.44 26.60
N GLU A 122 4.55 -3.03 26.27
CA GLU A 122 4.91 -4.41 26.63
C GLU A 122 3.89 -5.45 26.13
N ILE A 123 3.20 -5.17 25.01
CA ILE A 123 2.24 -6.06 24.37
C ILE A 123 2.97 -6.86 23.27
N LEU A 124 2.79 -8.17 23.27
CA LEU A 124 3.28 -9.02 22.20
C LEU A 124 2.26 -9.02 21.04
N PRO A 125 2.66 -8.62 19.82
CA PRO A 125 1.77 -8.71 18.67
C PRO A 125 1.47 -10.16 18.32
N THR A 126 0.30 -10.41 17.75
CA THR A 126 -0.07 -11.73 17.22
C THR A 126 0.88 -12.10 16.07
N ALA A 127 1.60 -13.19 16.24
CA ALA A 127 2.45 -13.69 15.16
C ALA A 127 1.59 -14.37 14.09
N PHE A 128 1.69 -13.91 12.85
CA PHE A 128 1.03 -14.54 11.72
C PHE A 128 1.83 -15.77 11.29
N THR A 129 1.40 -16.94 11.74
CA THR A 129 2.07 -18.22 11.48
C THR A 129 1.39 -19.07 10.41
N LEU A 130 0.18 -18.69 9.99
CA LEU A 130 -0.54 -19.43 8.98
C LEU A 130 0.18 -19.36 7.63
N SER A 131 0.59 -20.52 7.14
CA SER A 131 1.17 -20.65 5.80
C SER A 131 0.47 -21.80 5.09
N ILE A 132 0.01 -21.54 3.88
CA ILE A 132 -0.70 -22.50 3.05
C ILE A 132 0.16 -22.84 1.85
N SER A 133 0.37 -24.14 1.59
CA SER A 133 1.10 -24.57 0.40
C SER A 133 0.35 -24.13 -0.86
N PRO A 134 1.05 -23.62 -1.88
CA PRO A 134 0.45 -23.32 -3.18
C PRO A 134 -0.25 -24.52 -3.84
N ASP A 135 0.19 -25.75 -3.51
CA ASP A 135 -0.38 -27.02 -4.03
C ASP A 135 -1.65 -27.46 -3.30
N THR A 136 -2.13 -26.70 -2.30
CA THR A 136 -3.38 -27.00 -1.59
C THR A 136 -4.55 -26.85 -2.55
N SER A 137 -5.49 -27.84 -2.50
CA SER A 137 -6.71 -27.74 -3.32
C SER A 137 -7.50 -26.48 -3.01
N GLU A 138 -8.20 -25.96 -4.01
CA GLU A 138 -8.91 -24.69 -3.93
C GLU A 138 -9.99 -24.69 -2.84
N GLU A 139 -10.72 -25.78 -2.69
CA GLU A 139 -11.76 -25.94 -1.68
C GLU A 139 -11.18 -25.91 -0.27
N ARG A 140 -10.07 -26.62 -0.06
CA ARG A 140 -9.39 -26.67 1.24
C ARG A 140 -8.73 -25.33 1.57
N PHE A 141 -8.23 -24.65 0.55
CA PHE A 141 -7.70 -23.30 0.70
C PHE A 141 -8.82 -22.33 1.13
N ALA A 142 -9.95 -22.35 0.41
CA ALA A 142 -11.11 -21.52 0.72
C ALA A 142 -11.63 -21.77 2.14
N GLU A 143 -11.69 -23.06 2.57
CA GLU A 143 -12.08 -23.44 3.92
C GLU A 143 -11.13 -22.84 4.97
N GLN A 144 -9.82 -22.88 4.75
CA GLN A 144 -8.84 -22.30 5.67
C GLN A 144 -8.98 -20.78 5.78
N VAL A 145 -9.19 -20.07 4.65
CA VAL A 145 -9.44 -18.62 4.63
C VAL A 145 -10.73 -18.28 5.40
N ARG A 146 -11.81 -19.04 5.16
CA ARG A 146 -13.10 -18.86 5.84
C ARG A 146 -12.97 -19.07 7.35
N ASN A 147 -12.27 -20.13 7.77
CA ASN A 147 -12.01 -20.40 9.17
C ASN A 147 -11.18 -19.29 9.82
N PHE A 148 -10.14 -18.82 9.14
CA PHE A 148 -9.29 -17.73 9.61
C PHE A 148 -10.08 -16.42 9.81
N LEU A 149 -10.99 -16.10 8.89
CA LEU A 149 -11.87 -14.93 8.98
C LEU A 149 -13.12 -15.19 9.85
N SER A 150 -13.31 -16.38 10.42
CA SER A 150 -14.52 -16.78 11.12
C SER A 150 -15.79 -16.58 10.27
N LEU A 151 -15.67 -16.79 8.96
CA LEU A 151 -16.70 -16.54 7.98
C LEU A 151 -17.62 -17.77 7.83
N THR A 152 -18.55 -17.92 8.77
CA THR A 152 -19.55 -18.99 8.74
C THR A 152 -20.74 -18.61 7.85
N ASP A 153 -21.51 -19.62 7.39
CA ASP A 153 -22.73 -19.37 6.60
C ASP A 153 -23.72 -18.47 7.35
N ALA A 154 -23.85 -18.65 8.67
CA ALA A 154 -24.70 -17.81 9.50
C ALA A 154 -24.27 -16.34 9.55
N VAL A 155 -22.97 -16.06 9.38
CA VAL A 155 -22.43 -14.70 9.28
C VAL A 155 -22.67 -14.16 7.88
N GLN A 156 -22.39 -14.94 6.84
CA GLN A 156 -22.55 -14.54 5.45
C GLN A 156 -23.98 -14.15 5.09
N ILE A 157 -24.96 -14.91 5.56
CA ILE A 157 -26.41 -14.63 5.35
C ILE A 157 -26.81 -13.23 5.84
N LYS A 158 -26.06 -12.64 6.78
CA LYS A 158 -26.31 -11.29 7.29
C LYS A 158 -25.82 -10.18 6.36
N PHE A 159 -24.91 -10.50 5.45
CA PHE A 159 -24.38 -9.51 4.53
C PHE A 159 -25.40 -9.21 3.41
N ARG A 160 -26.00 -8.05 3.46
CA ARG A 160 -26.95 -7.59 2.43
C ARG A 160 -26.29 -6.73 1.34
N LYS A 161 -25.06 -6.28 1.59
CA LYS A 161 -24.28 -5.39 0.71
C LYS A 161 -22.81 -5.73 0.79
N PRO A 162 -22.04 -5.56 -0.30
CA PRO A 162 -20.61 -5.83 -0.32
C PRO A 162 -19.81 -5.04 0.73
N GLU A 163 -20.25 -3.83 1.09
CA GLU A 163 -19.61 -3.01 2.11
C GLU A 163 -19.63 -3.66 3.48
N ALA A 164 -20.72 -4.36 3.82
CA ALA A 164 -20.84 -5.05 5.10
C ALA A 164 -19.88 -6.24 5.18
N ALA A 165 -19.75 -7.00 4.09
CA ALA A 165 -18.80 -8.10 3.99
C ALA A 165 -17.36 -7.60 4.05
N LEU A 166 -17.04 -6.53 3.28
CA LEU A 166 -15.72 -5.91 3.30
C LEU A 166 -15.33 -5.42 4.71
N SER A 167 -16.24 -4.70 5.37
CA SER A 167 -15.99 -4.19 6.73
C SER A 167 -15.80 -5.32 7.74
N TYR A 168 -16.58 -6.40 7.61
CA TYR A 168 -16.42 -7.57 8.46
C TYR A 168 -15.05 -8.23 8.27
N CYS A 169 -14.65 -8.49 7.02
CA CYS A 169 -13.35 -9.10 6.73
C CYS A 169 -12.19 -8.22 7.22
N ILE A 170 -12.28 -6.89 7.01
CA ILE A 170 -11.28 -5.96 7.53
C ILE A 170 -11.19 -6.08 9.05
N SER A 171 -12.31 -6.01 9.77
CA SER A 171 -12.33 -6.12 11.24
C SER A 171 -11.72 -7.43 11.72
N LYS A 172 -11.99 -8.55 11.04
CA LYS A 172 -11.41 -9.86 11.40
C LYS A 172 -9.91 -9.94 11.15
N LEU A 173 -9.40 -9.27 10.16
CA LEU A 173 -7.97 -9.14 9.91
C LEU A 173 -7.29 -8.24 10.95
N GLU A 174 -7.91 -7.10 11.27
CA GLU A 174 -7.41 -6.19 12.31
C GLU A 174 -7.38 -6.84 13.69
N GLU A 175 -8.35 -7.71 14.04
CA GLU A 175 -8.34 -8.53 15.25
C GLU A 175 -7.14 -9.50 15.32
N GLN A 176 -6.48 -9.78 14.19
CA GLN A 176 -5.28 -10.62 14.07
C GLN A 176 -4.01 -9.77 13.81
N ASP A 177 -4.02 -8.50 14.22
CA ASP A 177 -2.94 -7.53 14.06
C ASP A 177 -2.50 -7.29 12.61
N PHE A 178 -3.39 -7.50 11.62
CA PHE A 178 -3.14 -7.03 10.26
C PHE A 178 -3.32 -5.52 10.18
N LEU A 179 -2.47 -4.85 9.41
CA LEU A 179 -2.61 -3.44 9.11
C LEU A 179 -3.26 -3.25 7.74
N ILE A 180 -4.50 -2.76 7.76
CA ILE A 180 -5.29 -2.57 6.53
C ILE A 180 -5.30 -1.09 6.16
N PHE A 181 -4.75 -0.76 5.00
CA PHE A 181 -4.66 0.61 4.49
C PHE A 181 -5.52 0.84 3.26
N GLN A 182 -5.87 2.11 3.02
CA GLN A 182 -6.68 2.50 1.87
C GLN A 182 -6.03 3.66 1.13
N ALA A 183 -5.57 3.39 -0.11
CA ALA A 183 -4.98 4.39 -0.99
C ALA A 183 -6.09 5.23 -1.64
N ALA A 184 -6.15 6.52 -1.32
CA ALA A 184 -7.15 7.43 -1.88
C ALA A 184 -6.66 8.20 -3.12
N LYS A 185 -5.34 8.38 -3.25
CA LYS A 185 -4.72 9.23 -4.28
C LYS A 185 -4.04 8.47 -5.41
N VAL A 186 -3.73 7.20 -5.20
CA VAL A 186 -3.17 6.31 -6.22
C VAL A 186 -4.24 5.96 -7.25
N GLN A 187 -3.87 5.84 -8.50
CA GLN A 187 -4.80 5.42 -9.56
C GLN A 187 -4.96 3.89 -9.52
N PRO A 188 -6.17 3.35 -9.79
CA PRO A 188 -6.41 1.90 -9.81
C PRO A 188 -5.55 1.15 -10.82
N GLU A 189 -5.22 1.80 -11.96
CA GLU A 189 -4.36 1.25 -12.99
C GLU A 189 -2.92 1.05 -12.51
N GLU A 190 -2.51 1.80 -11.49
CA GLU A 190 -1.18 1.71 -10.90
C GLU A 190 -1.14 0.72 -9.73
N MET A 191 -2.18 0.71 -8.88
CA MET A 191 -2.30 -0.21 -7.76
C MET A 191 -3.76 -0.41 -7.38
N ARG A 192 -4.29 -1.63 -7.50
CA ARG A 192 -5.58 -2.06 -6.94
C ARG A 192 -5.43 -2.60 -5.54
N GLY A 193 -4.41 -3.43 -5.33
CA GLY A 193 -4.04 -4.02 -4.06
C GLY A 193 -2.53 -4.11 -3.89
N LEU A 194 -2.13 -4.32 -2.65
CA LEU A 194 -0.75 -4.56 -2.24
C LEU A 194 -0.77 -5.39 -0.98
N SER A 195 0.13 -6.36 -0.89
CA SER A 195 0.37 -7.11 0.33
C SER A 195 1.84 -7.22 0.68
N VAL A 196 2.15 -7.19 1.98
CA VAL A 196 3.49 -7.43 2.49
C VAL A 196 3.39 -8.45 3.63
N ALA A 197 3.97 -9.62 3.41
CA ALA A 197 3.91 -10.75 4.34
C ALA A 197 4.99 -10.63 5.44
N TYR A 198 4.69 -9.85 6.47
CA TYR A 198 5.47 -9.82 7.69
C TYR A 198 4.99 -10.87 8.68
N ASP A 199 5.89 -11.36 9.57
CA ASP A 199 5.51 -12.27 10.65
C ASP A 199 4.68 -11.59 11.73
N THR A 200 4.86 -10.28 11.91
CA THR A 200 4.04 -9.43 12.79
C THR A 200 3.59 -8.21 12.02
N PHE A 201 2.35 -7.82 12.20
CA PHE A 201 1.74 -6.70 11.50
C PHE A 201 1.86 -6.82 9.96
N PRO A 202 1.36 -7.93 9.35
CA PRO A 202 1.29 -8.01 7.90
C PRO A 202 0.42 -6.89 7.35
N ILE A 203 0.80 -6.39 6.17
CA ILE A 203 0.14 -5.24 5.55
C ILE A 203 -0.73 -5.70 4.38
N ILE A 204 -1.95 -5.18 4.30
CA ILE A 204 -2.77 -5.18 3.09
C ILE A 204 -3.19 -3.74 2.79
N ALA A 205 -3.01 -3.31 1.56
CA ALA A 205 -3.49 -2.02 1.10
C ALA A 205 -4.45 -2.19 -0.08
N LEU A 206 -5.54 -1.42 -0.06
CA LEU A 206 -6.61 -1.46 -1.08
C LEU A 206 -6.76 -0.09 -1.72
N ASN A 207 -7.10 -0.04 -3.00
CA ASN A 207 -7.44 1.21 -3.64
C ASN A 207 -8.87 1.65 -3.24
N ARG A 208 -8.98 2.85 -2.68
CA ARG A 208 -10.28 3.38 -2.24
C ARG A 208 -11.21 3.78 -3.39
N LYS A 209 -10.67 3.98 -4.59
CA LYS A 209 -11.44 4.35 -5.77
C LYS A 209 -12.22 3.18 -6.38
N ASP A 210 -11.81 1.94 -6.06
CA ASP A 210 -12.52 0.75 -6.51
C ASP A 210 -13.85 0.57 -5.76
N GLU A 211 -14.81 -0.04 -6.44
CA GLU A 211 -16.10 -0.40 -5.85
C GLU A 211 -15.95 -1.39 -4.69
N PRO A 212 -16.84 -1.37 -3.69
CA PRO A 212 -16.73 -2.23 -2.50
C PRO A 212 -16.62 -3.72 -2.81
N SER A 213 -17.29 -4.22 -3.85
CA SER A 213 -17.19 -5.61 -4.30
C SER A 213 -15.81 -5.93 -4.85
N ALA A 214 -15.23 -5.04 -5.65
CA ALA A 214 -13.88 -5.19 -6.17
C ALA A 214 -12.85 -5.12 -5.05
N ARG A 215 -13.03 -4.23 -4.09
CA ARG A 215 -12.16 -4.12 -2.91
C ARG A 215 -12.21 -5.36 -2.02
N LEU A 216 -13.39 -5.97 -1.85
CA LEU A 216 -13.53 -7.25 -1.13
C LEU A 216 -12.75 -8.36 -1.84
N PHE A 217 -12.90 -8.45 -3.16
CA PHE A 217 -12.13 -9.40 -3.95
C PHE A 217 -10.63 -9.17 -3.81
N THR A 218 -10.17 -7.93 -3.96
CA THR A 218 -8.77 -7.54 -3.80
C THR A 218 -8.26 -7.87 -2.39
N LEU A 219 -9.05 -7.60 -1.33
CA LEU A 219 -8.68 -7.94 0.05
C LEU A 219 -8.37 -9.44 0.21
N LEU A 220 -9.25 -10.30 -0.31
CA LEU A 220 -9.06 -11.75 -0.25
C LEU A 220 -7.88 -12.20 -1.13
N HIS A 221 -7.67 -11.57 -2.27
CA HIS A 221 -6.54 -11.82 -3.15
C HIS A 221 -5.21 -11.51 -2.43
N GLU A 222 -5.09 -10.35 -1.82
CA GLU A 222 -3.90 -9.96 -1.06
C GLU A 222 -3.68 -10.83 0.18
N LEU A 223 -4.76 -11.26 0.84
CA LEU A 223 -4.67 -12.21 1.95
C LEU A 223 -4.09 -13.56 1.50
N VAL A 224 -4.46 -14.03 0.31
CA VAL A 224 -3.89 -15.24 -0.27
C VAL A 224 -2.37 -15.09 -0.49
N HIS A 225 -1.91 -13.96 -1.00
CA HIS A 225 -0.48 -13.69 -1.14
C HIS A 225 0.25 -13.76 0.22
N ILE A 226 -0.32 -13.20 1.27
CA ILE A 226 0.26 -13.28 2.62
C ILE A 226 0.28 -14.73 3.11
N MET A 227 -0.80 -15.50 2.91
CA MET A 227 -0.90 -16.90 3.33
C MET A 227 0.05 -17.82 2.57
N THR A 228 0.38 -17.50 1.32
CA THR A 228 1.37 -18.23 0.51
C THR A 228 2.79 -17.67 0.66
N ARG A 229 2.99 -16.67 1.53
CA ARG A 229 4.27 -15.97 1.74
C ARG A 229 4.82 -15.34 0.47
N THR A 230 3.96 -14.93 -0.43
CA THR A 230 4.28 -14.10 -1.59
C THR A 230 3.91 -12.66 -1.26
N SER A 231 4.71 -11.70 -1.70
CA SER A 231 4.44 -10.27 -1.49
C SER A 231 4.50 -9.56 -2.83
N GLY A 232 3.65 -8.58 -3.05
CA GLY A 232 3.68 -7.84 -4.30
C GLY A 232 2.61 -6.75 -4.41
N ILE A 233 2.64 -6.01 -5.52
CA ILE A 233 1.56 -5.11 -5.96
C ILE A 233 0.77 -5.80 -7.06
N CYS A 234 -0.54 -5.87 -6.92
CA CYS A 234 -1.44 -6.40 -7.93
C CYS A 234 -2.14 -5.26 -8.67
N ASN A 235 -1.94 -5.22 -9.99
CA ASN A 235 -2.62 -4.28 -10.90
C ASN A 235 -3.58 -5.00 -11.83
N ASP A 236 -3.27 -6.25 -12.17
CA ASP A 236 -4.06 -7.05 -13.09
C ASP A 236 -4.49 -8.36 -12.41
N MET A 237 -5.80 -8.52 -12.30
CA MET A 237 -6.43 -9.70 -11.71
C MET A 237 -6.55 -10.87 -12.70
N SER A 238 -6.11 -10.68 -13.96
CA SER A 238 -6.25 -11.68 -15.03
C SER A 238 -5.07 -12.65 -15.15
N GLN A 239 -3.92 -12.34 -14.55
CA GLN A 239 -2.68 -13.08 -14.81
C GLN A 239 -2.42 -14.29 -13.91
N ASP A 240 -3.06 -14.37 -12.74
CA ASP A 240 -2.96 -15.54 -11.86
C ASP A 240 -4.27 -16.36 -11.91
N SER A 241 -4.44 -17.15 -12.96
CA SER A 241 -5.64 -17.99 -13.14
C SER A 241 -5.93 -18.90 -11.94
N CYS A 242 -4.90 -19.50 -11.34
CA CYS A 242 -5.02 -20.31 -10.13
C CYS A 242 -5.43 -19.49 -8.90
N GLN A 243 -4.89 -18.28 -8.76
CA GLN A 243 -5.18 -17.37 -7.66
C GLN A 243 -6.58 -16.77 -7.80
N ALA A 244 -6.96 -16.40 -9.02
CA ALA A 244 -8.32 -15.91 -9.33
C ALA A 244 -9.37 -16.97 -9.04
N GLU A 245 -9.08 -18.25 -9.31
CA GLU A 245 -9.98 -19.36 -9.03
C GLU A 245 -10.13 -19.62 -7.52
N LYS A 246 -9.03 -19.58 -6.74
CA LYS A 246 -9.07 -19.69 -5.27
C LYS A 246 -9.93 -18.58 -4.66
N ASN A 247 -9.76 -17.34 -5.11
CA ASN A 247 -10.58 -16.21 -4.67
C ASN A 247 -12.04 -16.38 -5.10
N ARG A 248 -12.29 -16.88 -6.31
CA ARG A 248 -13.62 -17.14 -6.82
C ARG A 248 -14.36 -18.16 -5.96
N ILE A 249 -13.71 -19.23 -5.52
CA ILE A 249 -14.33 -20.25 -4.66
C ILE A 249 -14.66 -19.69 -3.27
N VAL A 250 -13.74 -18.88 -2.68
CA VAL A 250 -14.04 -18.19 -1.42
C VAL A 250 -15.28 -17.32 -1.56
N LEU A 251 -15.43 -16.58 -2.68
CA LEU A 251 -16.55 -15.69 -2.95
C LEU A 251 -17.80 -16.41 -3.47
N GLN A 252 -17.67 -17.50 -4.25
CA GLN A 252 -18.83 -18.22 -4.80
C GLN A 252 -19.66 -18.93 -3.73
N GLN A 253 -19.06 -19.34 -2.63
CA GLN A 253 -19.81 -19.79 -1.48
C GLN A 253 -20.65 -18.67 -0.89
N ASP A 254 -20.32 -17.40 -1.17
CA ASP A 254 -21.10 -16.22 -0.76
C ASP A 254 -22.35 -15.98 -1.63
N CYS A 255 -22.32 -16.38 -2.92
CA CYS A 255 -23.42 -16.13 -3.86
C CYS A 255 -24.63 -17.08 -3.72
N ARG A 256 -24.52 -18.14 -2.95
CA ARG A 256 -25.67 -19.06 -2.69
C ARG A 256 -26.72 -18.48 -1.74
N ILE A 257 -26.58 -17.23 -1.32
CA ILE A 257 -27.36 -16.65 -0.20
C ILE A 257 -28.65 -15.96 -0.62
N SER A 258 -29.00 -15.91 -1.89
CA SER A 258 -30.30 -15.30 -2.30
C SER A 258 -31.02 -16.16 -3.31
N PRO A 259 -32.02 -16.94 -2.89
CA PRO A 259 -32.97 -17.53 -3.84
C PRO A 259 -33.89 -16.41 -4.38
N GLY A 260 -33.38 -15.57 -5.26
CA GLY A 260 -34.12 -14.46 -5.84
C GLY A 260 -33.32 -13.33 -6.48
N SER A 261 -32.06 -13.21 -6.17
CA SER A 261 -31.14 -12.31 -6.90
C SER A 261 -30.32 -13.14 -7.87
N ASN A 262 -30.62 -13.05 -9.17
CA ASN A 262 -29.72 -13.42 -10.23
C ASN A 262 -28.41 -12.59 -10.09
N CYS A 263 -27.54 -12.99 -9.18
CA CYS A 263 -26.16 -12.58 -9.17
C CYS A 263 -25.45 -13.42 -10.23
N SER A 264 -25.76 -13.14 -11.48
CA SER A 264 -25.05 -13.75 -12.60
C SER A 264 -23.64 -13.17 -12.59
N ILE A 265 -22.68 -14.03 -12.26
CA ILE A 265 -21.23 -13.85 -12.47
C ILE A 265 -20.96 -13.34 -13.88
N GLU A 266 -21.81 -13.71 -14.85
CA GLU A 266 -21.82 -13.17 -16.22
C GLU A 266 -21.96 -11.65 -16.32
N LYS A 267 -22.58 -10.97 -15.34
CA LYS A 267 -22.66 -9.50 -15.34
C LYS A 267 -21.39 -8.83 -14.82
N GLN A 268 -20.59 -9.51 -14.02
CA GLN A 268 -19.29 -8.99 -13.58
C GLN A 268 -18.19 -9.24 -14.62
N GLN A 269 -18.28 -10.30 -15.42
CA GLN A 269 -17.40 -10.49 -16.58
C GLN A 269 -17.63 -9.47 -17.68
N LYS A 270 -18.82 -8.87 -17.80
CA LYS A 270 -19.10 -7.78 -18.77
C LYS A 270 -18.55 -6.41 -18.39
N LEU A 271 -17.98 -6.25 -17.19
CA LEU A 271 -17.29 -5.02 -16.76
C LEU A 271 -15.77 -5.11 -16.95
N LEU A 272 -15.27 -6.25 -17.41
CA LEU A 272 -13.91 -6.36 -17.92
C LEU A 272 -13.96 -6.10 -19.43
N PRO A 273 -13.16 -5.19 -19.98
CA PRO A 273 -13.12 -5.00 -21.43
C PRO A 273 -12.66 -6.28 -22.10
N ASP A 274 -13.45 -6.77 -23.07
CA ASP A 274 -13.05 -7.80 -24.01
C ASP A 274 -11.77 -7.35 -24.70
N THR A 275 -10.64 -7.82 -24.26
CA THR A 275 -9.39 -7.66 -25.00
C THR A 275 -9.02 -8.98 -25.64
N ALA A 276 -9.32 -8.98 -26.93
CA ALA A 276 -8.61 -9.66 -27.99
C ALA A 276 -8.60 -11.20 -27.98
N ILE A 277 -9.52 -11.72 -28.76
CA ILE A 277 -9.35 -12.93 -29.55
C ILE A 277 -8.09 -12.72 -30.42
N TRP A 278 -7.14 -13.60 -30.29
CA TRP A 278 -5.98 -13.69 -31.17
C TRP A 278 -6.31 -14.62 -32.32
N ASP A 279 -6.27 -14.06 -33.53
CA ASP A 279 -5.89 -14.79 -34.75
C ASP A 279 -4.38 -14.87 -34.83
#